data_a75810be8e181e42760065e5aa5f10d7
#
_entry.id   a75810be8e181e42760065e5aa5f10d7
#
_cell.length_a   1.000
_cell.length_b   1.000
_cell.length_c   1.000
_cell.angle_alpha   90.00
_cell.angle_beta   90.00
_cell.angle_gamma   90.00
#
_symmetry.space_group_name_H-M   'P 1'
#
loop_
_entity.id
_entity.type
_entity.pdbx_description
1 polymer ?
#
loop_
_entity_poly.entity_id
_entity_poly.type
_entity_poly.pdbx_seq_one_letter_code
_entity_poly.pdbx_strand_id
1 'polypeptide(L)'
;MTWKEALKHKWPFFLLIGVLVGASYVGIVQMKTNPKEEEKVNVFLSSYGVNKDKLLSSWKQNKGEHIQQINLSFYFSTSSDLGYLFTKQKESMDTFLLPSSFLKTLDQEMLSRDFISLPAIDNGYQINGLFYGETAYSSEKKTGVLSDLITYTKENAPEEDYYIFYRRGSLHTKTLQNGVDDEAYKLWREE
;
A
#
# COMPACT_ATOMS: atom_id res chain seq x y z
N MET A 1 9.23 -47.77 -40.91
CA MET A 1 9.33 -46.42 -40.31
C MET A 1 10.40 -46.47 -39.24
N THR A 2 11.53 -45.86 -39.50
CA THR A 2 12.64 -45.86 -38.55
C THR A 2 12.34 -44.89 -37.39
N TRP A 3 12.90 -45.15 -36.20
CA TRP A 3 12.78 -44.29 -35.02
C TRP A 3 13.11 -42.82 -35.33
N LYS A 4 14.07 -42.59 -36.20
CA LYS A 4 14.48 -41.25 -36.65
C LYS A 4 13.39 -40.52 -37.47
N GLU A 5 12.62 -41.22 -38.28
CA GLU A 5 11.51 -40.67 -39.08
C GLU A 5 10.31 -40.35 -38.19
N ALA A 6 10.04 -41.21 -37.20
CA ALA A 6 8.99 -40.96 -36.22
C ALA A 6 9.29 -39.73 -35.35
N LEU A 7 10.54 -39.52 -34.99
CA LEU A 7 10.97 -38.32 -34.24
C LEU A 7 10.85 -37.07 -35.10
N LYS A 8 11.22 -37.10 -36.39
CA LYS A 8 11.10 -35.95 -37.29
C LYS A 8 9.68 -35.43 -37.46
N HIS A 9 8.69 -36.32 -37.49
CA HIS A 9 7.29 -35.90 -37.62
C HIS A 9 6.62 -35.51 -36.32
N LYS A 10 7.08 -36.02 -35.19
CA LYS A 10 6.47 -35.75 -33.87
C LYS A 10 7.22 -34.73 -33.03
N TRP A 11 8.36 -34.23 -33.49
CA TRP A 11 9.16 -33.27 -32.71
C TRP A 11 8.41 -31.97 -32.34
N PRO A 12 7.55 -31.38 -33.22
CA PRO A 12 6.79 -30.20 -32.83
C PRO A 12 5.82 -30.49 -31.66
N PHE A 13 5.29 -31.72 -31.60
CA PHE A 13 4.43 -32.16 -30.51
C PHE A 13 5.19 -32.29 -29.19
N PHE A 14 6.41 -32.82 -29.21
CA PHE A 14 7.27 -32.88 -28.04
C PHE A 14 7.70 -31.48 -27.57
N LEU A 15 7.93 -30.54 -28.47
CA LEU A 15 8.24 -29.16 -28.17
C LEU A 15 7.03 -28.49 -27.52
N LEU A 16 5.82 -28.70 -28.03
CA LEU A 16 4.59 -28.18 -27.43
C LEU A 16 4.38 -28.72 -26.01
N ILE A 17 4.57 -30.01 -25.79
CA ILE A 17 4.49 -30.62 -24.46
C ILE A 17 5.55 -30.01 -23.52
N GLY A 18 6.79 -29.85 -23.99
CA GLY A 18 7.86 -29.23 -23.21
C GLY A 18 7.54 -27.80 -22.79
N VAL A 19 6.96 -27.00 -23.69
CA VAL A 19 6.51 -25.63 -23.38
C VAL A 19 5.35 -25.67 -22.38
N LEU A 20 4.36 -26.55 -22.55
CA LEU A 20 3.24 -26.65 -21.61
C LEU A 20 3.69 -27.09 -20.21
N VAL A 21 4.57 -28.08 -20.12
CA VAL A 21 5.13 -28.55 -18.84
C VAL A 21 5.96 -27.44 -18.19
N GLY A 22 6.81 -26.75 -18.97
CA GLY A 22 7.61 -25.62 -18.50
C GLY A 22 6.73 -24.46 -17.98
N ALA A 23 5.71 -24.07 -18.74
CA ALA A 23 4.77 -23.03 -18.34
C ALA A 23 3.98 -23.43 -17.07
N SER A 24 3.54 -24.69 -16.99
CA SER A 24 2.86 -25.22 -15.80
C SER A 24 3.77 -25.22 -14.57
N TYR A 25 5.03 -25.61 -14.74
CA TYR A 25 6.01 -25.59 -13.66
C TYR A 25 6.28 -24.17 -13.15
N VAL A 26 6.49 -23.21 -14.06
CA VAL A 26 6.65 -21.78 -13.70
C VAL A 26 5.42 -21.27 -12.98
N GLY A 27 4.21 -21.61 -13.48
CA GLY A 27 2.96 -21.23 -12.82
C GLY A 27 2.84 -21.79 -11.40
N ILE A 28 3.18 -23.06 -11.19
CA ILE A 28 3.15 -23.71 -9.87
C ILE A 28 4.20 -23.07 -8.92
N VAL A 29 5.40 -22.81 -9.44
CA VAL A 29 6.45 -22.14 -8.64
C VAL A 29 6.01 -20.72 -8.24
N GLN A 30 5.46 -19.95 -9.17
CA GLN A 30 4.94 -18.61 -8.87
C GLN A 30 3.80 -18.65 -7.84
N MET A 31 2.86 -19.59 -7.95
CA MET A 31 1.79 -19.75 -6.96
C MET A 31 2.31 -20.12 -5.56
N LYS A 32 3.43 -20.86 -5.47
CA LYS A 32 4.04 -21.22 -4.18
C LYS A 32 4.94 -20.14 -3.60
N THR A 33 5.51 -19.26 -4.44
CA THR A 33 6.45 -18.22 -4.02
C THR A 33 5.79 -16.86 -3.86
N ASN A 34 4.59 -16.64 -4.44
CA ASN A 34 3.86 -15.40 -4.21
C ASN A 34 3.25 -15.40 -2.81
N PRO A 35 3.56 -14.39 -1.98
CA PRO A 35 2.94 -14.25 -0.67
C PRO A 35 1.41 -14.20 -0.79
N LYS A 36 0.71 -14.75 0.20
CA LYS A 36 -0.75 -14.63 0.32
C LYS A 36 -1.14 -13.18 0.60
N GLU A 37 -2.39 -12.83 0.41
CA GLU A 37 -2.88 -11.48 0.73
C GLU A 37 -2.69 -11.12 2.22
N GLU A 38 -2.81 -12.11 3.12
CA GLU A 38 -2.54 -11.96 4.56
C GLU A 38 -1.05 -11.74 4.90
N GLU A 39 -0.16 -11.93 3.93
CA GLU A 39 1.31 -11.78 4.07
C GLU A 39 1.81 -10.51 3.34
N LYS A 40 0.89 -9.70 2.81
CA LYS A 40 1.19 -8.48 2.06
C LYS A 40 0.48 -7.30 2.68
N VAL A 41 1.19 -6.20 2.88
CA VAL A 41 0.58 -4.92 3.24
C VAL A 41 0.72 -3.95 2.08
N ASN A 42 -0.40 -3.36 1.68
CA ASN A 42 -0.47 -2.45 0.54
C ASN A 42 -0.64 -1.01 1.04
N VAL A 43 0.27 -0.14 0.67
CA VAL A 43 0.32 1.26 1.11
C VAL A 43 0.18 2.19 -0.07
N PHE A 44 -0.78 3.11 0.00
CA PHE A 44 -0.90 4.24 -0.91
C PHE A 44 -0.27 5.48 -0.27
N LEU A 45 0.72 6.04 -0.91
CA LEU A 45 1.45 7.19 -0.40
C LEU A 45 1.43 8.32 -1.42
N SER A 46 0.91 9.47 -1.01
CA SER A 46 0.98 10.70 -1.79
C SER A 46 1.71 11.77 -0.99
N SER A 47 2.91 12.13 -1.42
CA SER A 47 3.72 13.14 -0.75
C SER A 47 4.79 13.71 -1.66
N TYR A 48 5.24 14.94 -1.36
CA TYR A 48 6.42 15.55 -1.98
C TYR A 48 7.70 15.35 -1.18
N GLY A 49 7.60 15.27 0.13
CA GLY A 49 8.73 15.39 1.03
C GLY A 49 9.15 14.10 1.73
N VAL A 50 8.45 12.97 1.50
CA VAL A 50 8.78 11.72 2.19
C VAL A 50 10.02 11.08 1.57
N ASN A 51 11.00 10.77 2.43
CA ASN A 51 12.14 9.96 2.04
C ASN A 51 11.71 8.49 1.97
N LYS A 52 11.45 8.03 0.74
CA LYS A 52 10.94 6.69 0.45
C LYS A 52 11.86 5.58 0.99
N ASP A 53 13.18 5.74 0.85
CA ASP A 53 14.12 4.68 1.22
C ASP A 53 14.21 4.53 2.75
N LYS A 54 14.21 5.64 3.48
CA LYS A 54 14.13 5.61 4.94
C LYS A 54 12.81 5.00 5.41
N LEU A 55 11.69 5.40 4.81
CA LEU A 55 10.37 4.87 5.14
C LEU A 55 10.29 3.35 4.92
N LEU A 56 10.75 2.87 3.77
CA LEU A 56 10.77 1.42 3.50
C LEU A 56 11.71 0.67 4.45
N SER A 57 12.79 1.30 4.90
CA SER A 57 13.71 0.69 5.87
C SER A 57 13.06 0.59 7.25
N SER A 58 12.37 1.64 7.71
CA SER A 58 11.59 1.63 8.95
C SER A 58 10.50 0.56 8.90
N TRP A 59 9.71 0.50 7.84
CA TRP A 59 8.67 -0.51 7.69
C TRP A 59 9.17 -1.95 7.70
N LYS A 60 10.36 -2.21 7.14
CA LYS A 60 10.97 -3.54 7.20
C LYS A 60 11.34 -3.96 8.63
N GLN A 61 11.61 -3.00 9.50
CA GLN A 61 11.90 -3.25 10.92
C GLN A 61 10.61 -3.44 11.72
N ASN A 62 9.57 -2.66 11.40
CA ASN A 62 8.32 -2.60 12.18
C ASN A 62 7.28 -3.65 11.78
N LYS A 63 7.41 -4.25 10.58
CA LYS A 63 6.45 -5.26 10.10
C LYS A 63 6.53 -6.55 10.91
N GLY A 64 5.40 -7.22 11.12
CA GLY A 64 5.36 -8.55 11.72
C GLY A 64 6.12 -9.60 10.90
N GLU A 65 6.62 -10.63 11.56
CA GLU A 65 7.42 -11.70 10.93
C GLU A 65 6.67 -12.41 9.80
N HIS A 66 5.34 -12.51 9.89
CA HIS A 66 4.51 -13.14 8.88
C HIS A 66 4.32 -12.29 7.61
N ILE A 67 4.55 -10.97 7.68
CA ILE A 67 4.47 -10.10 6.50
C ILE A 67 5.72 -10.28 5.63
N GLN A 68 5.53 -10.85 4.47
CA GLN A 68 6.59 -11.11 3.51
C GLN A 68 6.82 -9.93 2.57
N GLN A 69 5.77 -9.18 2.25
CA GLN A 69 5.83 -8.13 1.25
C GLN A 69 5.08 -6.86 1.67
N ILE A 70 5.72 -5.71 1.44
CA ILE A 70 5.09 -4.40 1.53
C ILE A 70 5.07 -3.80 0.13
N ASN A 71 3.87 -3.54 -0.38
CA ASN A 71 3.65 -2.92 -1.68
C ASN A 71 3.40 -1.43 -1.49
N LEU A 72 4.26 -0.60 -2.05
CA LEU A 72 4.15 0.85 -1.98
C LEU A 72 3.76 1.43 -3.33
N SER A 73 2.56 2.00 -3.42
CA SER A 73 2.13 2.87 -4.51
C SER A 73 2.44 4.32 -4.13
N PHE A 74 3.49 4.86 -4.73
CA PHE A 74 3.98 6.22 -4.43
C PHE A 74 3.60 7.20 -5.53
N TYR A 75 2.98 8.33 -5.15
CA TYR A 75 2.59 9.40 -6.05
C TYR A 75 3.01 10.77 -5.49
N PHE A 76 3.32 11.70 -6.40
CA PHE A 76 3.52 13.09 -5.97
C PHE A 76 2.16 13.75 -5.70
N SER A 77 2.07 14.54 -4.63
CA SER A 77 0.82 15.17 -4.20
C SER A 77 0.23 16.17 -5.21
N THR A 78 1.02 16.66 -6.15
CA THR A 78 0.56 17.55 -7.23
C THR A 78 0.26 16.83 -8.55
N SER A 79 0.25 15.50 -8.56
CA SER A 79 -0.14 14.76 -9.77
C SER A 79 -1.60 15.08 -10.12
N SER A 80 -1.86 15.56 -11.35
CA SER A 80 -3.20 15.79 -11.87
C SER A 80 -4.08 14.54 -11.83
N ASP A 81 -3.46 13.36 -11.86
CA ASP A 81 -4.12 12.06 -11.92
C ASP A 81 -4.33 11.44 -10.53
N LEU A 82 -3.94 12.13 -9.44
CA LEU A 82 -3.99 11.58 -8.10
C LEU A 82 -5.39 11.09 -7.72
N GLY A 83 -6.43 11.86 -8.04
CA GLY A 83 -7.81 11.48 -7.78
C GLY A 83 -8.24 10.19 -8.50
N TYR A 84 -7.85 10.04 -9.75
CA TYR A 84 -8.12 8.82 -10.52
C TYR A 84 -7.36 7.62 -9.95
N LEU A 85 -6.08 7.78 -9.66
CA LEU A 85 -5.23 6.71 -9.11
C LEU A 85 -5.71 6.26 -7.72
N PHE A 86 -6.09 7.21 -6.87
CA PHE A 86 -6.70 6.94 -5.58
C PHE A 86 -7.99 6.13 -5.73
N THR A 87 -8.93 6.58 -6.57
CA THR A 87 -10.20 5.90 -6.79
C THR A 87 -10.02 4.48 -7.33
N LYS A 88 -9.06 4.29 -8.25
CA LYS A 88 -8.76 3.00 -8.87
C LYS A 88 -8.13 2.01 -7.87
N GLN A 89 -7.32 2.50 -6.93
CA GLN A 89 -6.53 1.63 -6.06
C GLN A 89 -7.08 1.48 -4.65
N LYS A 90 -7.98 2.37 -4.20
CA LYS A 90 -8.43 2.42 -2.80
C LYS A 90 -8.91 1.07 -2.25
N GLU A 91 -9.56 0.25 -3.08
CA GLU A 91 -10.07 -1.06 -2.67
C GLU A 91 -8.97 -2.12 -2.41
N SER A 92 -7.79 -1.92 -2.96
CA SER A 92 -6.65 -2.85 -2.84
C SER A 92 -5.60 -2.41 -1.81
N MET A 93 -5.73 -1.21 -1.24
CA MET A 93 -4.78 -0.67 -0.27
C MET A 93 -5.27 -0.90 1.17
N ASP A 94 -4.35 -1.03 2.10
CA ASP A 94 -4.64 -1.22 3.52
C ASP A 94 -4.55 0.08 4.29
N THR A 95 -3.56 0.91 3.95
CA THR A 95 -3.31 2.20 4.60
C THR A 95 -2.88 3.26 3.58
N PHE A 96 -3.10 4.52 3.94
CA PHE A 96 -2.89 5.66 3.06
C PHE A 96 -2.17 6.78 3.80
N LEU A 97 -1.22 7.42 3.13
CA LEU A 97 -0.69 8.72 3.53
C LEU A 97 -1.16 9.77 2.53
N LEU A 98 -2.00 10.71 2.98
CA LEU A 98 -2.65 11.69 2.12
C LEU A 98 -2.38 13.12 2.59
N PRO A 99 -2.10 14.05 1.65
CA PRO A 99 -1.90 15.47 1.96
C PRO A 99 -3.24 16.18 2.20
N SER A 100 -3.22 17.21 3.03
CA SER A 100 -4.39 18.01 3.37
C SER A 100 -5.04 18.67 2.16
N SER A 101 -4.25 19.08 1.17
CA SER A 101 -4.74 19.67 -0.08
C SER A 101 -5.60 18.69 -0.87
N PHE A 102 -5.18 17.43 -0.96
CA PHE A 102 -5.94 16.38 -1.64
C PHE A 102 -7.21 16.00 -0.89
N LEU A 103 -7.14 15.89 0.45
CA LEU A 103 -8.31 15.55 1.28
C LEU A 103 -9.45 16.55 1.12
N LYS A 104 -9.14 17.84 0.91
CA LYS A 104 -10.15 18.88 0.64
C LYS A 104 -10.90 18.69 -0.68
N THR A 105 -10.37 17.89 -1.60
CA THR A 105 -11.00 17.58 -2.90
C THR A 105 -11.88 16.34 -2.85
N LEU A 106 -11.77 15.53 -1.78
CA LEU A 106 -12.50 14.29 -1.63
C LEU A 106 -13.86 14.50 -0.93
N ASP A 107 -14.81 13.67 -1.30
CA ASP A 107 -16.11 13.62 -0.65
C ASP A 107 -15.97 13.08 0.79
N GLN A 108 -16.47 13.82 1.77
CA GLN A 108 -16.43 13.46 3.18
C GLN A 108 -17.30 12.23 3.51
N GLU A 109 -18.40 12.03 2.80
CA GLU A 109 -19.24 10.84 2.97
C GLU A 109 -18.47 9.59 2.51
N MET A 110 -17.78 9.69 1.37
CA MET A 110 -16.91 8.62 0.89
C MET A 110 -15.79 8.31 1.89
N LEU A 111 -15.11 9.32 2.43
CA LEU A 111 -14.06 9.14 3.42
C LEU A 111 -14.58 8.45 4.69
N SER A 112 -15.72 8.87 5.22
CA SER A 112 -16.32 8.27 6.43
C SER A 112 -16.81 6.83 6.21
N ARG A 113 -17.20 6.48 4.99
CA ARG A 113 -17.63 5.14 4.63
C ARG A 113 -16.45 4.19 4.43
N ASP A 114 -15.41 4.64 3.73
CA ASP A 114 -14.34 3.78 3.24
C ASP A 114 -13.18 3.64 4.26
N PHE A 115 -13.09 4.56 5.22
CA PHE A 115 -12.04 4.56 6.24
C PHE A 115 -12.58 4.30 7.66
N ILE A 116 -11.69 3.87 8.55
CA ILE A 116 -12.00 3.58 9.93
C ILE A 116 -12.01 4.88 10.74
N SER A 117 -13.01 5.05 11.62
CA SER A 117 -12.93 6.06 12.66
C SER A 117 -11.96 5.61 13.75
N LEU A 118 -11.00 6.46 14.07
CA LEU A 118 -9.99 6.20 15.09
C LEU A 118 -10.53 6.58 16.47
N PRO A 119 -10.14 5.87 17.55
CA PRO A 119 -10.42 6.32 18.90
C PRO A 119 -9.82 7.72 19.11
N ALA A 120 -10.26 8.43 20.14
CA ALA A 120 -9.82 9.79 20.42
C ALA A 120 -8.29 9.90 20.34
N ILE A 121 -7.81 10.60 19.31
CA ILE A 121 -6.42 10.97 19.09
C ILE A 121 -6.32 12.47 19.32
N ASP A 122 -5.21 12.95 19.87
CA ASP A 122 -5.04 14.37 20.23
C ASP A 122 -5.08 15.30 19.02
N ASN A 123 -4.67 14.81 17.85
CA ASN A 123 -4.67 15.58 16.61
C ASN A 123 -4.91 14.65 15.41
N GLY A 124 -5.83 15.04 14.53
CA GLY A 124 -6.13 14.23 13.35
C GLY A 124 -7.14 14.89 12.41
N TYR A 125 -7.36 14.24 11.29
CA TYR A 125 -8.36 14.68 10.32
C TYR A 125 -9.77 14.27 10.79
N GLN A 126 -10.63 15.25 10.96
CA GLN A 126 -12.00 15.07 11.49
C GLN A 126 -13.05 15.18 10.39
N ILE A 127 -14.07 14.31 10.49
CA ILE A 127 -15.31 14.39 9.72
C ILE A 127 -16.45 14.24 10.72
N ASN A 128 -17.35 15.24 10.79
CA ASN A 128 -18.51 15.23 11.67
C ASN A 128 -18.17 14.94 13.17
N GLY A 129 -17.03 15.45 13.64
CA GLY A 129 -16.59 15.28 15.03
C GLY A 129 -15.89 13.95 15.34
N LEU A 130 -15.74 13.05 14.36
CA LEU A 130 -14.99 11.81 14.50
C LEU A 130 -13.65 11.91 13.76
N PHE A 131 -12.60 11.31 14.33
CA PHE A 131 -11.29 11.24 13.69
C PHE A 131 -11.24 10.05 12.72
N TYR A 132 -10.76 10.29 11.49
CA TYR A 132 -10.56 9.28 10.46
C TYR A 132 -9.10 9.18 10.00
N GLY A 133 -8.34 10.24 10.15
CA GLY A 133 -6.92 10.28 9.80
C GLY A 133 -6.05 10.68 11.00
N GLU A 134 -5.01 9.92 11.28
CA GLU A 134 -3.97 10.23 12.26
C GLU A 134 -2.99 11.23 11.65
N THR A 135 -2.53 12.24 12.43
CA THR A 135 -1.55 13.21 11.93
C THR A 135 -0.20 12.56 11.74
N ALA A 136 0.18 12.37 10.48
CA ALA A 136 1.50 11.88 10.10
C ALA A 136 2.55 12.98 10.20
N TYR A 137 2.18 14.21 9.80
CA TYR A 137 3.01 15.39 9.88
C TYR A 137 2.14 16.64 9.94
N SER A 138 2.49 17.55 10.86
CA SER A 138 1.91 18.90 10.94
C SER A 138 2.89 19.91 10.42
N SER A 139 2.50 20.66 9.41
CA SER A 139 3.32 21.70 8.80
C SER A 139 3.56 22.88 9.75
N GLU A 140 2.58 23.19 10.62
CA GLU A 140 2.68 24.25 11.61
C GLU A 140 3.60 23.89 12.77
N LYS A 141 3.39 22.69 13.36
CA LYS A 141 4.10 22.24 14.57
C LYS A 141 5.41 21.53 14.27
N LYS A 142 5.65 21.12 13.02
CA LYS A 142 6.79 20.28 12.61
C LYS A 142 6.86 18.96 13.38
N THR A 143 5.73 18.43 13.78
CA THR A 143 5.59 17.20 14.57
C THR A 143 4.67 16.22 13.89
N GLY A 144 4.75 14.95 14.26
CA GLY A 144 3.93 13.85 13.75
C GLY A 144 4.74 12.57 13.69
N VAL A 145 4.06 11.46 13.43
CA VAL A 145 4.67 10.13 13.39
C VAL A 145 5.80 10.03 12.33
N LEU A 146 5.73 10.85 11.28
CA LEU A 146 6.70 10.87 10.19
C LEU A 146 7.55 12.16 10.16
N SER A 147 7.64 12.92 11.26
CA SER A 147 8.38 14.18 11.28
C SER A 147 9.83 14.04 10.82
N ASP A 148 10.50 12.95 11.19
CA ASP A 148 11.90 12.67 10.84
C ASP A 148 12.09 12.13 9.42
N LEU A 149 11.01 11.69 8.78
CA LEU A 149 11.00 11.09 7.45
C LEU A 149 10.54 12.06 6.36
N ILE A 150 9.93 13.19 6.75
CA ILE A 150 9.48 14.21 5.83
C ILE A 150 10.55 15.33 5.78
N THR A 151 11.24 15.42 4.67
CA THR A 151 12.20 16.50 4.39
C THR A 151 11.75 17.25 3.16
N TYR A 152 11.39 18.51 3.32
CA TYR A 152 11.09 19.40 2.20
C TYR A 152 12.39 19.81 1.50
N THR A 153 12.79 19.03 0.52
CA THR A 153 14.05 19.26 -0.23
C THR A 153 13.85 20.11 -1.50
N LYS A 154 12.61 20.46 -1.86
CA LYS A 154 12.34 21.27 -3.04
C LYS A 154 11.79 22.64 -2.66
N GLU A 155 12.43 23.70 -3.11
CA GLU A 155 12.05 25.10 -2.93
C GLU A 155 10.59 25.42 -3.31
N ASN A 156 9.91 24.55 -4.08
CA ASN A 156 8.56 24.77 -4.59
C ASN A 156 7.54 23.72 -4.13
N ALA A 157 7.88 22.83 -3.20
CA ALA A 157 6.91 21.88 -2.68
C ALA A 157 6.07 22.59 -1.61
N PRO A 158 4.73 22.58 -1.70
CA PRO A 158 3.89 23.17 -0.67
C PRO A 158 4.09 22.40 0.63
N GLU A 159 4.42 23.16 1.68
CA GLU A 159 4.46 22.60 3.02
C GLU A 159 3.02 22.46 3.52
N GLU A 160 2.59 21.22 3.73
CA GLU A 160 1.23 20.91 4.10
C GLU A 160 1.17 19.77 5.12
N ASP A 161 0.02 19.63 5.78
CA ASP A 161 -0.23 18.55 6.72
C ASP A 161 -0.46 17.24 5.96
N TYR A 162 0.00 16.14 6.56
CA TYR A 162 -0.21 14.78 6.07
C TYR A 162 -0.90 13.93 7.11
N TYR A 163 -1.82 13.07 6.65
CA TYR A 163 -2.61 12.21 7.50
C TYR A 163 -2.56 10.76 7.05
N ILE A 164 -2.49 9.84 8.01
CA ILE A 164 -2.56 8.39 7.79
C ILE A 164 -4.00 7.94 7.96
N PHE A 165 -4.51 7.24 6.97
CA PHE A 165 -5.83 6.63 6.97
C PHE A 165 -5.71 5.12 6.88
N TYR A 166 -6.66 4.42 7.49
CA TYR A 166 -6.74 2.97 7.50
C TYR A 166 -8.05 2.54 6.83
N ARG A 167 -7.94 1.67 5.82
CA ARG A 167 -9.11 1.26 5.04
C ARG A 167 -10.02 0.34 5.85
N ARG A 168 -11.32 0.61 5.80
CA ARG A 168 -12.36 -0.27 6.33
C ARG A 168 -12.41 -1.55 5.49
N GLY A 169 -12.37 -2.72 6.13
CA GLY A 169 -12.37 -4.01 5.46
C GLY A 169 -11.01 -4.50 4.96
N SER A 170 -9.91 -3.83 5.33
CA SER A 170 -8.55 -4.38 5.15
C SER A 170 -8.33 -5.58 6.06
N LEU A 171 -7.56 -6.56 5.59
CA LEU A 171 -7.13 -7.72 6.39
C LEU A 171 -6.16 -7.32 7.52
N HIS A 172 -5.47 -6.18 7.37
CA HIS A 172 -4.43 -5.69 8.26
C HIS A 172 -4.90 -4.58 9.21
N THR A 173 -6.20 -4.52 9.47
CA THR A 173 -6.81 -3.60 10.43
C THR A 173 -7.77 -4.35 11.34
N LYS A 174 -7.25 -4.92 12.43
CA LYS A 174 -7.95 -5.81 13.36
C LYS A 174 -9.16 -5.19 14.08
N THR A 175 -9.23 -3.86 14.14
CA THR A 175 -10.37 -3.13 14.69
C THR A 175 -11.66 -3.33 13.89
N LEU A 176 -11.59 -4.02 12.75
CA LEU A 176 -12.74 -4.37 11.91
C LEU A 176 -13.06 -5.86 11.99
N GLN A 177 -14.34 -6.19 11.81
CA GLN A 177 -14.87 -7.56 11.93
C GLN A 177 -14.15 -8.62 11.08
N ASN A 178 -13.39 -8.22 10.06
CA ASN A 178 -12.71 -9.10 9.11
C ASN A 178 -11.17 -8.96 9.12
N GLY A 179 -10.60 -8.11 9.98
CA GLY A 179 -9.15 -7.96 10.08
C GLY A 179 -8.51 -9.15 10.80
N VAL A 180 -7.40 -9.66 10.26
CA VAL A 180 -6.63 -10.78 10.85
C VAL A 180 -5.52 -10.28 11.78
N ASP A 181 -5.00 -9.07 11.52
CA ASP A 181 -3.92 -8.45 12.30
C ASP A 181 -3.98 -6.92 12.29
N ASP A 182 -3.00 -6.27 12.93
CA ASP A 182 -2.86 -4.81 13.03
C ASP A 182 -1.65 -4.26 12.25
N GLU A 183 -1.18 -4.97 11.25
CA GLU A 183 0.04 -4.62 10.54
C GLU A 183 -0.05 -3.25 9.84
N ALA A 184 -1.23 -2.86 9.36
CA ALA A 184 -1.44 -1.53 8.79
C ALA A 184 -1.19 -0.40 9.80
N TYR A 185 -1.40 -0.64 11.09
CA TYR A 185 -1.09 0.32 12.17
C TYR A 185 0.38 0.28 12.57
N LYS A 186 0.96 -0.92 12.69
CA LYS A 186 2.34 -1.10 13.15
C LYS A 186 3.36 -0.47 12.20
N LEU A 187 3.09 -0.49 10.89
CA LEU A 187 3.99 0.11 9.91
C LEU A 187 4.34 1.58 10.20
N TRP A 188 3.40 2.33 10.76
CA TRP A 188 3.57 3.76 11.02
C TRP A 188 4.09 4.10 12.42
N ARG A 189 4.29 3.10 13.28
CA ARG A 189 4.72 3.28 14.67
C ARG A 189 6.07 2.62 14.88
N GLU A 190 6.97 3.36 15.48
CA GLU A 190 8.19 2.80 16.06
C GLU A 190 7.80 2.13 17.40
N GLU A 191 8.20 0.86 17.58
CA GLU A 191 8.10 0.20 18.87
C GLU A 191 9.13 0.73 19.86
#